data_746c864482338a10d3691cbf3ac3c281
#
_entry.id   746c864482338a10d3691cbf3ac3c281
#
_cell.length_a   1.000
_cell.length_b   1.000
_cell.length_c   1.000
_cell.angle_alpha   90.00
_cell.angle_beta   90.00
_cell.angle_gamma   90.00
#
_symmetry.space_group_name_H-M   'P 1'
#
loop_
_entity.id
_entity.type
_entity.pdbx_description
1 polymer ?
#
loop_
_entity_poly.entity_id
_entity_poly.type
_entity_poly.pdbx_seq_one_letter_code
_entity_poly.pdbx_strand_id
1 'polypeptide(L)'
;MFTVLLVDDDPDVLELTRIFLERDPDLIIDSCSSAKEALQKLNHKIYNVIVSDYVMPEINGIQLLKTLKFQGIETPFIIFTGHGNDQLAKEVLNSGATFYLEKSENPRFQFAKLRKMIHDIALKQRREEHYREQNICVVIPAHNEEKLIGTTLDSIPDYIFRIYVVDDASTDRTPEIIREFAQKDARIFPIRHETNQGVGASIASGYQKALNEGMDIAVVMAGDNQMDPAYLPDFLDPIINKHVDYTVGNRLQNFEYRKGMPQIRVIGNALLTLLTKIASGYWQLMDPQNGYTAITRRALERINPSTIYPRYGYCNDILVKLNTYGFRAKNINHTSRYNIGESSGIRYRSYIFRLSKLLLKDFLWRLKEKYIITNFHPLVFFYLFGVISIMLSVILGLYSLFLKIAFDDSILTRATLSILLLFMGLHFVFFAMFFDMEQERNNGR
;
A
#
# COMPACT_ATOMS: atom_id res chain seq x y z
N MET A 1 3.62 -3.94 29.32
CA MET A 1 3.99 -2.75 30.12
C MET A 1 5.16 -2.07 29.41
N PHE A 2 5.13 -0.75 29.33
CA PHE A 2 6.06 0.06 28.53
C PHE A 2 6.97 0.84 29.47
N THR A 3 8.29 0.62 29.38
CA THR A 3 9.27 1.18 30.31
C THR A 3 9.80 2.52 29.82
N VAL A 4 9.70 3.54 30.65
CA VAL A 4 10.14 4.92 30.39
C VAL A 4 11.27 5.28 31.33
N LEU A 5 12.36 5.84 30.82
CA LEU A 5 13.41 6.45 31.62
C LEU A 5 13.26 7.97 31.60
N LEU A 6 13.00 8.59 32.75
CA LEU A 6 13.00 10.04 32.91
C LEU A 6 14.35 10.51 33.39
N VAL A 7 14.88 11.57 32.77
CA VAL A 7 16.18 12.15 33.11
C VAL A 7 16.03 13.66 33.25
N ASP A 8 16.15 14.18 34.47
CA ASP A 8 16.03 15.61 34.75
C ASP A 8 16.81 15.89 36.06
N ASP A 9 17.57 16.96 36.13
CA ASP A 9 18.35 17.31 37.31
C ASP A 9 17.51 18.00 38.40
N ASP A 10 16.29 18.45 38.07
CA ASP A 10 15.33 18.99 38.99
C ASP A 10 14.45 17.89 39.63
N PRO A 11 14.58 17.59 40.96
CA PRO A 11 13.84 16.54 41.58
C PRO A 11 12.32 16.82 41.65
N ASP A 12 11.90 18.06 41.70
CA ASP A 12 10.48 18.43 41.72
C ASP A 12 9.83 18.18 40.37
N VAL A 13 10.54 18.46 39.28
CA VAL A 13 10.12 18.17 37.92
C VAL A 13 10.04 16.66 37.68
N LEU A 14 11.04 15.90 38.15
CA LEU A 14 11.05 14.43 38.04
C LEU A 14 9.83 13.83 38.74
N GLU A 15 9.60 14.22 40.02
CA GLU A 15 8.50 13.67 40.79
C GLU A 15 7.14 14.04 40.19
N LEU A 16 6.98 15.31 39.76
CA LEU A 16 5.74 15.77 39.16
C LEU A 16 5.47 15.01 37.82
N THR A 17 6.48 14.89 36.97
CA THR A 17 6.37 14.18 35.69
C THR A 17 6.03 12.70 35.91
N ARG A 18 6.69 12.07 36.90
CA ARG A 18 6.44 10.68 37.28
C ARG A 18 4.98 10.48 37.73
N ILE A 19 4.49 11.29 38.68
CA ILE A 19 3.10 11.22 39.19
C ILE A 19 2.08 11.32 38.04
N PHE A 20 2.33 12.19 37.04
CA PHE A 20 1.42 12.34 35.93
C PHE A 20 1.45 11.15 34.97
N LEU A 21 2.61 10.56 34.73
CA LEU A 21 2.76 9.43 33.80
C LEU A 21 2.33 8.10 34.43
N GLU A 22 2.57 7.89 35.75
CA GLU A 22 2.14 6.69 36.51
C GLU A 22 0.61 6.56 36.66
N ARG A 23 -0.16 7.61 36.33
CA ARG A 23 -1.63 7.49 36.20
C ARG A 23 -2.04 6.56 35.05
N ASP A 24 -1.10 6.24 34.17
CA ASP A 24 -1.30 5.31 33.09
C ASP A 24 -0.78 3.91 33.49
N PRO A 25 -1.68 2.93 33.67
CA PRO A 25 -1.31 1.62 34.19
C PRO A 25 -0.41 0.82 33.23
N ASP A 26 -0.31 1.24 31.96
CA ASP A 26 0.53 0.58 30.94
C ASP A 26 1.98 1.05 31.01
N LEU A 27 2.30 2.15 31.72
CA LEU A 27 3.63 2.73 31.81
C LEU A 27 4.33 2.31 33.12
N ILE A 28 5.61 1.95 33.01
CA ILE A 28 6.54 1.77 34.14
C ILE A 28 7.57 2.87 34.03
N ILE A 29 7.65 3.71 35.05
CA ILE A 29 8.51 4.89 35.04
C ILE A 29 9.70 4.67 35.97
N ASP A 30 10.91 4.75 35.40
CA ASP A 30 12.16 4.90 36.14
C ASP A 30 12.64 6.34 35.98
N SER A 31 13.24 6.90 37.01
CA SER A 31 13.79 8.25 37.00
C SER A 31 15.25 8.29 37.42
N CYS A 32 16.01 9.25 36.92
CA CYS A 32 17.38 9.54 37.35
C CYS A 32 17.66 11.04 37.24
N SER A 33 18.57 11.52 38.09
CA SER A 33 18.89 12.93 38.23
C SER A 33 20.04 13.44 37.39
N SER A 34 20.63 12.59 36.54
CA SER A 34 21.73 12.97 35.68
C SER A 34 21.92 12.06 34.47
N ALA A 35 22.54 12.58 33.43
CA ALA A 35 22.89 11.79 32.24
C ALA A 35 23.82 10.61 32.58
N LYS A 36 24.72 10.76 33.56
CA LYS A 36 25.63 9.72 34.02
C LYS A 36 24.86 8.54 34.65
N GLU A 37 23.89 8.83 35.49
CA GLU A 37 23.01 7.81 36.07
C GLU A 37 22.16 7.13 35.00
N ALA A 38 21.65 7.90 34.02
CA ALA A 38 20.92 7.36 32.88
C ALA A 38 21.76 6.33 32.09
N LEU A 39 23.03 6.65 31.77
CA LEU A 39 23.94 5.74 31.10
C LEU A 39 24.21 4.46 31.93
N GLN A 40 24.33 4.57 33.24
CA GLN A 40 24.47 3.40 34.11
C GLN A 40 23.23 2.51 34.07
N LYS A 41 22.04 3.08 34.16
CA LYS A 41 20.78 2.31 34.09
C LYS A 41 20.60 1.64 32.74
N LEU A 42 20.94 2.30 31.64
CA LEU A 42 20.85 1.77 30.29
C LEU A 42 21.81 0.59 30.03
N ASN A 43 22.91 0.49 30.78
CA ASN A 43 23.80 -0.69 30.72
C ASN A 43 23.18 -1.97 31.34
N HIS A 44 22.17 -1.80 32.20
CA HIS A 44 21.58 -2.92 32.95
C HIS A 44 20.11 -3.19 32.61
N LYS A 45 19.44 -2.23 32.00
CA LYS A 45 18.01 -2.33 31.68
C LYS A 45 17.70 -1.68 30.34
N ILE A 46 16.87 -2.36 29.55
CA ILE A 46 16.34 -1.83 28.28
C ILE A 46 15.09 -0.98 28.58
N TYR A 47 15.04 0.21 28.01
CA TYR A 47 13.89 1.10 28.07
C TYR A 47 13.28 1.26 26.67
N ASN A 48 11.94 1.42 26.64
CA ASN A 48 11.23 1.62 25.39
C ASN A 48 11.31 3.08 24.90
N VAL A 49 11.46 4.03 25.84
CA VAL A 49 11.65 5.44 25.52
C VAL A 49 12.45 6.14 26.61
N ILE A 50 13.25 7.12 26.24
CA ILE A 50 13.98 8.01 27.14
C ILE A 50 13.37 9.40 26.99
N VAL A 51 13.01 10.02 28.13
CA VAL A 51 12.56 11.41 28.22
C VAL A 51 13.60 12.17 29.02
N SER A 52 14.29 13.12 28.41
CA SER A 52 15.40 13.85 29.03
C SER A 52 15.17 15.34 29.00
N ASP A 53 15.49 16.01 30.09
CA ASP A 53 15.68 17.45 30.00
C ASP A 53 16.87 17.79 29.08
N TYR A 54 16.83 18.97 28.52
CA TYR A 54 17.93 19.48 27.70
C TYR A 54 19.08 20.03 28.54
N VAL A 55 18.75 20.84 29.56
CA VAL A 55 19.73 21.53 30.40
C VAL A 55 20.01 20.71 31.64
N MET A 56 21.13 20.02 31.67
CA MET A 56 21.59 19.25 32.84
C MET A 56 23.07 19.51 33.10
N PRO A 57 23.53 19.45 34.36
CA PRO A 57 24.94 19.57 34.68
C PRO A 57 25.81 18.52 34.02
N GLU A 58 27.04 18.87 33.68
CA GLU A 58 28.08 18.03 33.05
C GLU A 58 27.75 17.57 31.62
N ILE A 59 26.65 16.89 31.43
CA ILE A 59 26.22 16.32 30.15
C ILE A 59 24.78 16.71 29.89
N ASN A 60 24.55 17.51 28.85
CA ASN A 60 23.19 17.92 28.47
C ASN A 60 22.44 16.82 27.67
N GLY A 61 21.12 17.01 27.48
CA GLY A 61 20.27 16.00 26.84
C GLY A 61 20.69 15.65 25.41
N ILE A 62 21.21 16.62 24.61
CA ILE A 62 21.74 16.32 23.27
C ILE A 62 23.04 15.53 23.33
N GLN A 63 23.92 15.83 24.28
CA GLN A 63 25.16 15.10 24.48
C GLN A 63 24.86 13.66 24.93
N LEU A 64 23.88 13.47 25.82
CA LEU A 64 23.39 12.15 26.20
C LEU A 64 22.89 11.37 24.98
N LEU A 65 22.04 11.96 24.15
CA LEU A 65 21.53 11.34 22.93
C LEU A 65 22.67 10.94 21.98
N LYS A 66 23.65 11.81 21.74
CA LYS A 66 24.80 11.52 20.88
C LYS A 66 25.66 10.39 21.44
N THR A 67 25.83 10.35 22.77
CA THR A 67 26.57 9.27 23.44
C THR A 67 25.86 7.92 23.27
N LEU A 68 24.55 7.89 23.44
CA LEU A 68 23.75 6.66 23.24
C LEU A 68 23.85 6.15 21.82
N LYS A 69 23.74 7.03 20.82
CA LYS A 69 23.90 6.67 19.41
C LYS A 69 25.30 6.13 19.11
N PHE A 70 26.34 6.74 19.66
CA PHE A 70 27.71 6.24 19.51
C PHE A 70 27.89 4.83 20.10
N GLN A 71 27.14 4.52 21.16
CA GLN A 71 27.11 3.18 21.77
C GLN A 71 26.18 2.19 21.05
N GLY A 72 25.53 2.59 19.96
CA GLY A 72 24.59 1.75 19.22
C GLY A 72 23.21 1.58 19.90
N ILE A 73 22.89 2.44 20.87
CA ILE A 73 21.60 2.44 21.57
C ILE A 73 20.62 3.33 20.77
N GLU A 74 19.63 2.70 20.12
CA GLU A 74 18.64 3.36 19.27
C GLU A 74 17.29 3.58 19.95
N THR A 75 17.26 3.56 21.29
CA THR A 75 16.03 3.80 22.05
C THR A 75 15.44 5.16 21.70
N PRO A 76 14.13 5.25 21.35
CA PRO A 76 13.45 6.50 21.08
C PRO A 76 13.68 7.53 22.18
N PHE A 77 13.99 8.77 21.79
CA PHE A 77 14.44 9.82 22.67
C PHE A 77 13.58 11.08 22.54
N ILE A 78 13.02 11.54 23.65
CA ILE A 78 12.23 12.78 23.72
C ILE A 78 13.01 13.80 24.53
N ILE A 79 13.27 14.98 23.96
CA ILE A 79 13.73 16.14 24.73
C ILE A 79 12.51 16.87 25.28
N PHE A 80 12.46 17.01 26.62
CA PHE A 80 11.38 17.70 27.34
C PHE A 80 11.97 18.80 28.21
N THR A 81 11.98 20.05 27.73
CA THR A 81 12.75 21.16 28.33
C THR A 81 11.93 22.41 28.56
N GLY A 82 12.27 23.16 29.63
CA GLY A 82 11.74 24.50 29.90
C GLY A 82 12.42 25.62 29.13
N HIS A 83 13.56 25.35 28.48
CA HIS A 83 14.35 26.33 27.75
C HIS A 83 14.25 26.05 26.25
N GLY A 84 13.09 26.34 25.63
CA GLY A 84 12.81 26.04 24.26
C GLY A 84 12.92 27.23 23.31
N ASN A 85 13.35 26.98 22.08
CA ASN A 85 13.20 27.87 20.93
C ASN A 85 13.22 27.05 19.64
N ASP A 86 12.78 27.64 18.52
CA ASP A 86 12.73 26.98 17.20
C ASP A 86 14.09 26.47 16.72
N GLN A 87 15.19 27.15 17.09
CA GLN A 87 16.54 26.75 16.70
C GLN A 87 16.99 25.50 17.44
N LEU A 88 16.72 25.43 18.76
CA LEU A 88 16.98 24.24 19.56
C LEU A 88 16.14 23.05 19.11
N ALA A 89 14.86 23.25 18.79
CA ALA A 89 14.01 22.19 18.26
C ALA A 89 14.59 21.56 17.00
N LYS A 90 15.08 22.38 16.06
CA LYS A 90 15.75 21.90 14.83
C LYS A 90 17.04 21.15 15.14
N GLU A 91 17.87 21.65 16.06
CA GLU A 91 19.12 21.00 16.45
C GLU A 91 18.87 19.63 17.09
N VAL A 92 17.89 19.55 18.01
CA VAL A 92 17.46 18.33 18.69
C VAL A 92 17.01 17.27 17.68
N LEU A 93 16.11 17.62 16.76
CA LEU A 93 15.60 16.71 15.74
C LEU A 93 16.70 16.28 14.75
N ASN A 94 17.56 17.21 14.34
CA ASN A 94 18.71 16.90 13.47
C ASN A 94 19.75 16.00 14.17
N SER A 95 19.83 16.06 15.50
CA SER A 95 20.67 15.15 16.30
C SER A 95 20.04 13.75 16.43
N GLY A 96 18.79 13.60 15.95
CA GLY A 96 18.05 12.34 15.86
C GLY A 96 17.22 12.01 17.07
N ALA A 97 16.75 13.00 17.82
CA ALA A 97 15.68 12.80 18.78
C ALA A 97 14.37 12.45 18.04
N THR A 98 13.57 11.60 18.67
CA THR A 98 12.25 11.21 18.14
C THR A 98 11.25 12.34 18.21
N PHE A 99 11.26 13.06 19.33
CA PHE A 99 10.40 14.21 19.56
C PHE A 99 11.11 15.29 20.40
N TYR A 100 10.61 16.52 20.24
CA TYR A 100 10.93 17.66 21.07
C TYR A 100 9.65 18.22 21.66
N LEU A 101 9.66 18.49 22.96
CA LEU A 101 8.54 19.07 23.69
C LEU A 101 9.03 20.14 24.66
N GLU A 102 8.46 21.34 24.54
CA GLU A 102 8.70 22.43 25.45
C GLU A 102 7.79 22.33 26.68
N LYS A 103 8.36 22.52 27.88
CA LYS A 103 7.62 22.61 29.14
C LYS A 103 6.81 23.93 29.12
N SER A 104 5.52 23.88 29.34
CA SER A 104 4.62 25.04 29.32
C SER A 104 4.15 25.38 30.74
N GLU A 105 3.66 26.60 30.91
CA GLU A 105 3.07 27.06 32.19
C GLU A 105 1.85 26.26 32.62
N ASN A 106 1.21 25.51 31.70
CA ASN A 106 0.08 24.64 31.99
C ASN A 106 0.52 23.16 32.11
N PRO A 107 0.76 22.67 33.35
CA PRO A 107 1.24 21.30 33.57
C PRO A 107 0.33 20.21 32.98
N ARG A 108 -1.00 20.41 33.06
CA ARG A 108 -1.95 19.42 32.53
C ARG A 108 -1.82 19.22 31.03
N PHE A 109 -1.61 20.30 30.29
CA PHE A 109 -1.48 20.25 28.82
C PHE A 109 -0.16 19.61 28.39
N GLN A 110 0.97 20.02 29.01
CA GLN A 110 2.29 19.50 28.65
C GLN A 110 2.40 17.98 28.95
N PHE A 111 1.92 17.51 30.09
CA PHE A 111 1.99 16.09 30.45
C PHE A 111 1.01 15.25 29.62
N ALA A 112 -0.16 15.78 29.24
CA ALA A 112 -1.04 15.12 28.28
C ALA A 112 -0.38 14.94 26.91
N LYS A 113 0.37 15.97 26.45
CA LYS A 113 1.11 15.91 25.20
C LYS A 113 2.30 14.94 25.28
N LEU A 114 3.06 14.97 26.39
CA LEU A 114 4.15 14.04 26.62
C LEU A 114 3.65 12.59 26.65
N ARG A 115 2.58 12.31 27.40
CA ARG A 115 1.95 10.99 27.45
C ARG A 115 1.50 10.53 26.05
N LYS A 116 0.89 11.41 25.28
CA LYS A 116 0.51 11.08 23.89
C LYS A 116 1.73 10.68 23.05
N MET A 117 2.84 11.43 23.13
CA MET A 117 4.07 11.08 22.39
C MET A 117 4.64 9.73 22.82
N ILE A 118 4.64 9.43 24.11
CA ILE A 118 5.06 8.13 24.64
C ILE A 118 4.16 7.01 24.11
N HIS A 119 2.84 7.22 24.10
CA HIS A 119 1.90 6.25 23.54
C HIS A 119 2.09 6.04 22.03
N ASP A 120 2.31 7.11 21.27
CA ASP A 120 2.55 7.01 19.84
C ASP A 120 3.82 6.16 19.56
N ILE A 121 4.88 6.33 20.35
CA ILE A 121 6.09 5.48 20.31
C ILE A 121 5.74 4.03 20.66
N ALA A 122 5.02 3.83 21.78
CA ALA A 122 4.66 2.50 22.25
C ALA A 122 3.82 1.73 21.22
N LEU A 123 2.83 2.39 20.63
CA LEU A 123 2.00 1.82 19.58
C LEU A 123 2.81 1.44 18.34
N LYS A 124 3.74 2.33 17.93
CA LYS A 124 4.64 2.05 16.80
C LYS A 124 5.52 0.84 17.08
N GLN A 125 6.17 0.75 18.24
CA GLN A 125 7.04 -0.38 18.60
C GLN A 125 6.25 -1.69 18.69
N ARG A 126 5.09 -1.72 19.37
CA ARG A 126 4.23 -2.92 19.43
C ARG A 126 3.78 -3.36 18.04
N ARG A 127 3.50 -2.41 17.15
CA ARG A 127 3.13 -2.69 15.77
C ARG A 127 4.30 -3.32 15.01
N GLU A 128 5.49 -2.77 15.13
CA GLU A 128 6.70 -3.30 14.49
C GLU A 128 7.10 -4.67 15.04
N GLU A 129 6.96 -4.90 16.37
CA GLU A 129 7.14 -6.22 16.99
C GLU A 129 6.16 -7.23 16.40
N HIS A 130 4.89 -6.87 16.28
CA HIS A 130 3.87 -7.74 15.68
C HIS A 130 4.14 -8.02 14.19
N TYR A 131 4.74 -7.07 13.46
CA TYR A 131 5.18 -7.31 12.09
C TYR A 131 6.37 -8.27 12.00
N ARG A 132 7.29 -8.22 12.95
CA ARG A 132 8.44 -9.16 13.02
C ARG A 132 8.03 -10.59 13.33
N GLU A 133 6.88 -10.78 13.98
CA GLU A 133 6.30 -12.11 14.20
C GLU A 133 5.75 -12.74 12.90
N GLN A 134 5.53 -11.93 11.87
CA GLN A 134 5.07 -12.36 10.55
C GLN A 134 6.25 -12.40 9.59
N ASN A 135 6.30 -13.42 8.73
CA ASN A 135 7.30 -13.47 7.66
C ASN A 135 6.87 -12.55 6.51
N ILE A 136 7.09 -11.24 6.66
CA ILE A 136 6.70 -10.24 5.65
C ILE A 136 7.84 -10.05 4.66
N CYS A 137 7.54 -10.14 3.37
CA CYS A 137 8.50 -9.78 2.34
C CYS A 137 8.05 -8.61 1.47
N VAL A 138 9.04 -7.92 0.89
CA VAL A 138 8.81 -6.92 -0.16
C VAL A 138 9.34 -7.48 -1.47
N VAL A 139 8.55 -7.40 -2.54
CA VAL A 139 8.91 -7.75 -3.91
C VAL A 139 9.10 -6.45 -4.70
N ILE A 140 10.30 -6.24 -5.21
CA ILE A 140 10.70 -5.03 -5.93
C ILE A 140 11.02 -5.41 -7.39
N PRO A 141 10.09 -5.22 -8.35
CA PRO A 141 10.42 -5.29 -9.76
C PRO A 141 11.29 -4.08 -10.15
N ALA A 142 12.39 -4.32 -10.86
CA ALA A 142 13.30 -3.29 -11.33
C ALA A 142 13.68 -3.52 -12.80
N HIS A 143 13.72 -2.46 -13.60
CA HIS A 143 14.23 -2.46 -14.96
C HIS A 143 14.76 -1.08 -15.34
N ASN A 144 16.08 -0.94 -15.41
CA ASN A 144 16.79 0.33 -15.69
C ASN A 144 16.48 1.42 -14.66
N GLU A 145 16.65 1.08 -13.36
CA GLU A 145 16.37 1.95 -12.21
C GLU A 145 17.65 2.38 -11.46
N GLU A 146 18.79 2.48 -12.15
CA GLU A 146 20.10 2.79 -11.53
C GLU A 146 20.09 4.04 -10.63
N LYS A 147 19.21 5.02 -10.92
CA LYS A 147 19.14 6.29 -10.19
C LYS A 147 18.39 6.18 -8.87
N LEU A 148 17.41 5.30 -8.77
CA LEU A 148 16.43 5.29 -7.69
C LEU A 148 16.42 4.00 -6.87
N ILE A 149 16.88 2.87 -7.41
CA ILE A 149 16.83 1.57 -6.74
C ILE A 149 17.57 1.57 -5.39
N GLY A 150 18.74 2.22 -5.31
CA GLY A 150 19.49 2.33 -4.05
C GLY A 150 18.69 3.04 -2.95
N THR A 151 18.09 4.19 -3.29
CA THR A 151 17.24 4.94 -2.36
C THR A 151 16.01 4.14 -1.94
N THR A 152 15.42 3.37 -2.86
CA THR A 152 14.31 2.47 -2.56
C THR A 152 14.73 1.42 -1.53
N LEU A 153 15.88 0.76 -1.75
CA LEU A 153 16.37 -0.30 -0.86
C LEU A 153 16.72 0.23 0.54
N ASP A 154 17.36 1.39 0.63
CA ASP A 154 17.70 2.05 1.91
C ASP A 154 16.46 2.45 2.73
N SER A 155 15.32 2.65 2.07
CA SER A 155 14.09 3.11 2.71
C SER A 155 13.25 1.99 3.32
N ILE A 156 13.55 0.71 3.04
CA ILE A 156 12.76 -0.44 3.52
C ILE A 156 12.96 -0.66 5.03
N PRO A 157 11.89 -0.62 5.84
CA PRO A 157 11.99 -0.77 7.29
C PRO A 157 12.57 -2.11 7.75
N ASP A 158 13.21 -2.11 8.93
CA ASP A 158 13.90 -3.28 9.49
C ASP A 158 12.96 -4.41 9.95
N TYR A 159 11.66 -4.15 10.11
CA TYR A 159 10.70 -5.20 10.41
C TYR A 159 10.34 -6.07 9.20
N ILE A 160 10.78 -5.71 7.99
CA ILE A 160 10.62 -6.55 6.80
C ILE A 160 11.64 -7.70 6.84
N PHE A 161 11.14 -8.93 6.76
CA PHE A 161 11.96 -10.14 6.90
C PHE A 161 12.79 -10.45 5.65
N ARG A 162 12.24 -10.22 4.42
CA ARG A 162 12.91 -10.47 3.13
C ARG A 162 12.59 -9.41 2.10
N ILE A 163 13.55 -9.15 1.22
CA ILE A 163 13.41 -8.20 0.09
C ILE A 163 13.84 -8.93 -1.18
N TYR A 164 12.87 -9.32 -2.02
CA TYR A 164 13.13 -9.94 -3.31
C TYR A 164 13.20 -8.87 -4.39
N VAL A 165 14.40 -8.60 -4.89
CA VAL A 165 14.61 -7.60 -5.96
C VAL A 165 14.72 -8.34 -7.28
N VAL A 166 13.75 -8.16 -8.16
CA VAL A 166 13.68 -8.85 -9.45
C VAL A 166 14.11 -7.90 -10.56
N ASP A 167 15.35 -8.07 -11.02
CA ASP A 167 15.92 -7.36 -12.17
C ASP A 167 15.43 -7.98 -13.47
N ASP A 168 14.60 -7.26 -14.21
CA ASP A 168 14.01 -7.70 -15.48
C ASP A 168 14.92 -7.39 -16.68
N ALA A 169 16.13 -7.96 -16.68
CA ALA A 169 17.15 -7.78 -17.71
C ALA A 169 17.54 -6.31 -17.92
N SER A 170 17.88 -5.59 -16.85
CA SER A 170 18.41 -4.23 -16.96
C SER A 170 19.72 -4.19 -17.74
N THR A 171 19.93 -3.08 -18.47
CA THR A 171 21.10 -2.81 -19.31
C THR A 171 21.98 -1.68 -18.76
N ASP A 172 21.54 -1.04 -17.68
CA ASP A 172 22.26 -0.01 -16.93
C ASP A 172 22.93 -0.62 -15.66
N ARG A 173 23.32 0.21 -14.71
CA ARG A 173 24.00 -0.21 -13.47
C ARG A 173 23.05 -0.78 -12.40
N THR A 174 21.76 -0.94 -12.68
CA THR A 174 20.80 -1.50 -11.72
C THR A 174 21.28 -2.83 -11.11
N PRO A 175 21.75 -3.84 -11.89
CA PRO A 175 22.17 -5.12 -11.32
C PRO A 175 23.39 -5.02 -10.39
N GLU A 176 24.32 -4.10 -10.67
CA GLU A 176 25.49 -3.84 -9.84
C GLU A 176 25.08 -3.27 -8.49
N ILE A 177 24.20 -2.24 -8.50
CA ILE A 177 23.70 -1.59 -7.28
C ILE A 177 22.94 -2.61 -6.41
N ILE A 178 22.08 -3.42 -7.01
CA ILE A 178 21.36 -4.47 -6.26
C ILE A 178 22.33 -5.44 -5.58
N ARG A 179 23.41 -5.85 -6.26
CA ARG A 179 24.43 -6.74 -5.67
C ARG A 179 25.21 -6.08 -4.53
N GLU A 180 25.56 -4.79 -4.67
CA GLU A 180 26.23 -4.03 -3.61
C GLU A 180 25.36 -3.94 -2.34
N PHE A 181 24.05 -3.69 -2.51
CA PHE A 181 23.11 -3.65 -1.40
C PHE A 181 22.91 -5.04 -0.76
N ALA A 182 22.82 -6.09 -1.54
CA ALA A 182 22.69 -7.46 -1.03
C ALA A 182 23.90 -7.93 -0.23
N GLN A 183 25.10 -7.35 -0.45
CA GLN A 183 26.29 -7.61 0.37
C GLN A 183 26.22 -6.91 1.74
N LYS A 184 25.49 -5.81 1.84
CA LYS A 184 25.35 -4.99 3.07
C LYS A 184 24.16 -5.41 3.91
N ASP A 185 23.07 -5.82 3.27
CA ASP A 185 21.81 -6.21 3.92
C ASP A 185 21.42 -7.64 3.50
N ALA A 186 21.56 -8.58 4.43
CA ALA A 186 21.27 -10.01 4.23
C ALA A 186 19.78 -10.30 3.96
N ARG A 187 18.89 -9.32 4.14
CA ARG A 187 17.47 -9.44 3.80
C ARG A 187 17.24 -9.39 2.28
N ILE A 188 18.16 -8.76 1.53
CA ILE A 188 18.03 -8.53 0.08
C ILE A 188 18.44 -9.78 -0.69
N PHE A 189 17.52 -10.28 -1.49
CA PHE A 189 17.72 -11.44 -2.36
C PHE A 189 17.52 -11.05 -3.83
N PRO A 190 18.60 -10.93 -4.61
CA PRO A 190 18.53 -10.62 -6.04
C PRO A 190 17.99 -11.81 -6.85
N ILE A 191 17.05 -11.51 -7.77
CA ILE A 191 16.57 -12.42 -8.81
C ILE A 191 16.81 -11.72 -10.15
N ARG A 192 17.36 -12.39 -11.16
CA ARG A 192 17.60 -11.80 -12.46
C ARG A 192 16.94 -12.62 -13.56
N HIS A 193 16.22 -11.95 -14.46
CA HIS A 193 15.73 -12.51 -15.71
C HIS A 193 16.80 -12.38 -16.81
N GLU A 194 16.91 -13.37 -17.69
CA GLU A 194 17.82 -13.32 -18.84
C GLU A 194 17.34 -12.35 -19.92
N THR A 195 16.02 -12.22 -20.06
CA THR A 195 15.36 -11.33 -21.02
C THR A 195 14.24 -10.56 -20.33
N ASN A 196 13.88 -9.37 -20.85
CA ASN A 196 12.77 -8.59 -20.32
C ASN A 196 11.42 -9.30 -20.52
N GLN A 197 10.88 -9.80 -19.43
CA GLN A 197 9.60 -10.52 -19.38
C GLN A 197 8.43 -9.60 -19.02
N GLY A 198 8.71 -8.45 -18.42
CA GLY A 198 7.76 -7.43 -18.01
C GLY A 198 7.45 -7.44 -16.51
N VAL A 199 6.94 -6.31 -16.03
CA VAL A 199 6.72 -6.05 -14.60
C VAL A 199 5.86 -7.12 -13.90
N GLY A 200 4.82 -7.63 -14.57
CA GLY A 200 3.98 -8.69 -14.00
C GLY A 200 4.73 -10.02 -13.84
N ALA A 201 5.62 -10.36 -14.77
CA ALA A 201 6.48 -11.54 -14.67
C ALA A 201 7.49 -11.38 -13.52
N SER A 202 8.07 -10.20 -13.35
CA SER A 202 8.98 -9.91 -12.23
C SER A 202 8.29 -10.06 -10.89
N ILE A 203 7.07 -9.54 -10.75
CA ILE A 203 6.26 -9.71 -9.55
C ILE A 203 5.91 -11.19 -9.32
N ALA A 204 5.54 -11.91 -10.38
CA ALA A 204 5.24 -13.34 -10.30
C ALA A 204 6.46 -14.16 -9.82
N SER A 205 7.67 -13.85 -10.31
CA SER A 205 8.92 -14.47 -9.86
C SER A 205 9.20 -14.20 -8.38
N GLY A 206 9.03 -12.94 -7.94
CA GLY A 206 9.15 -12.57 -6.52
C GLY A 206 8.11 -13.26 -5.65
N TYR A 207 6.85 -13.32 -6.07
CA TYR A 207 5.79 -14.03 -5.35
C TYR A 207 6.03 -15.54 -5.27
N GLN A 208 6.52 -16.15 -6.36
CA GLN A 208 6.88 -17.57 -6.35
C GLN A 208 8.00 -17.86 -5.35
N LYS A 209 8.98 -16.97 -5.28
CA LYS A 209 10.08 -17.07 -4.31
C LYS A 209 9.57 -16.90 -2.88
N ALA A 210 8.69 -15.93 -2.66
CA ALA A 210 8.03 -15.70 -1.36
C ALA A 210 7.26 -16.95 -0.87
N LEU A 211 6.48 -17.59 -1.76
CA LEU A 211 5.78 -18.84 -1.42
C LEU A 211 6.76 -19.97 -1.07
N ASN A 212 7.82 -20.14 -1.86
CA ASN A 212 8.80 -21.20 -1.66
C ASN A 212 9.57 -21.04 -0.33
N GLU A 213 9.79 -19.81 0.13
CA GLU A 213 10.46 -19.51 1.40
C GLU A 213 9.47 -19.36 2.59
N GLY A 214 8.18 -19.56 2.36
CA GLY A 214 7.19 -19.59 3.43
C GLY A 214 6.79 -18.21 3.96
N MET A 215 6.86 -17.15 3.14
CA MET A 215 6.42 -15.82 3.54
C MET A 215 4.90 -15.77 3.77
N ASP A 216 4.46 -15.07 4.81
CA ASP A 216 3.05 -14.95 5.18
C ASP A 216 2.35 -13.84 4.41
N ILE A 217 3.07 -12.74 4.16
CA ILE A 217 2.57 -11.55 3.44
C ILE A 217 3.65 -11.10 2.45
N ALA A 218 3.24 -10.84 1.22
CA ALA A 218 4.08 -10.23 0.20
C ALA A 218 3.58 -8.84 -0.18
N VAL A 219 4.44 -7.84 -0.09
CA VAL A 219 4.17 -6.46 -0.49
C VAL A 219 4.90 -6.17 -1.79
N VAL A 220 4.27 -5.49 -2.75
CA VAL A 220 4.92 -5.00 -3.95
C VAL A 220 5.25 -3.53 -3.79
N MET A 221 6.51 -3.19 -4.03
CA MET A 221 7.00 -1.82 -4.13
C MET A 221 7.86 -1.67 -5.39
N ALA A 222 7.63 -0.63 -6.17
CA ALA A 222 8.42 -0.39 -7.39
C ALA A 222 9.83 0.12 -7.07
N GLY A 223 10.83 -0.25 -7.91
CA GLY A 223 12.22 0.19 -7.76
C GLY A 223 12.47 1.68 -8.04
N ASP A 224 11.45 2.40 -8.51
CA ASP A 224 11.48 3.81 -8.90
C ASP A 224 11.26 4.81 -7.74
N ASN A 225 11.23 4.33 -6.49
CA ASN A 225 11.03 5.12 -5.25
C ASN A 225 9.74 5.96 -5.20
N GLN A 226 8.76 5.69 -6.06
CA GLN A 226 7.45 6.39 -6.02
C GLN A 226 6.58 5.96 -4.84
N MET A 227 6.80 4.76 -4.30
CA MET A 227 6.03 4.17 -3.22
C MET A 227 6.72 4.43 -1.89
N ASP A 228 6.07 5.24 -1.02
CA ASP A 228 6.64 5.60 0.28
C ASP A 228 6.46 4.47 1.30
N PRO A 229 7.55 3.90 1.86
CA PRO A 229 7.46 2.86 2.88
C PRO A 229 6.76 3.30 4.17
N ALA A 230 6.63 4.59 4.43
CA ALA A 230 5.88 5.10 5.58
C ALA A 230 4.41 4.63 5.59
N TYR A 231 3.85 4.27 4.43
CA TYR A 231 2.49 3.71 4.32
C TYR A 231 2.43 2.18 4.50
N LEU A 232 3.57 1.47 4.59
CA LEU A 232 3.57 0.00 4.79
C LEU A 232 2.66 -0.46 5.94
N PRO A 233 2.66 0.20 7.11
CA PRO A 233 1.74 -0.14 8.19
C PRO A 233 0.27 -0.13 7.77
N ASP A 234 -0.16 0.85 6.98
CA ASP A 234 -1.54 0.97 6.52
C ASP A 234 -1.94 -0.17 5.57
N PHE A 235 -0.98 -0.69 4.77
CA PHE A 235 -1.18 -1.86 3.92
C PHE A 235 -1.19 -3.17 4.71
N LEU A 236 -0.38 -3.28 5.77
CA LEU A 236 -0.19 -4.51 6.54
C LEU A 236 -1.28 -4.72 7.58
N ASP A 237 -1.66 -3.69 8.34
CA ASP A 237 -2.62 -3.79 9.44
C ASP A 237 -3.95 -4.45 9.05
N PRO A 238 -4.60 -4.12 7.92
CA PRO A 238 -5.85 -4.77 7.54
C PRO A 238 -5.69 -6.27 7.23
N ILE A 239 -4.52 -6.68 6.76
CA ILE A 239 -4.20 -8.08 6.46
C ILE A 239 -3.90 -8.83 7.76
N ILE A 240 -3.02 -8.31 8.59
CA ILE A 240 -2.59 -8.93 9.86
C ILE A 240 -3.77 -9.09 10.81
N ASN A 241 -4.63 -8.07 10.89
CA ASN A 241 -5.89 -8.14 11.65
C ASN A 241 -6.96 -9.04 10.98
N LYS A 242 -6.62 -9.72 9.88
CA LYS A 242 -7.49 -10.68 9.16
C LYS A 242 -8.80 -10.08 8.64
N HIS A 243 -8.84 -8.79 8.41
CA HIS A 243 -9.99 -8.11 7.84
C HIS A 243 -10.08 -8.31 6.33
N VAL A 244 -8.93 -8.38 5.65
CA VAL A 244 -8.82 -8.55 4.19
C VAL A 244 -7.64 -9.44 3.82
N ASP A 245 -7.63 -9.94 2.58
CA ASP A 245 -6.55 -10.75 2.02
C ASP A 245 -5.63 -9.97 1.09
N TYR A 246 -6.10 -8.81 0.63
CA TYR A 246 -5.39 -7.96 -0.31
C TYR A 246 -5.62 -6.49 -0.01
N THR A 247 -4.56 -5.71 -0.04
CA THR A 247 -4.63 -4.25 0.02
C THR A 247 -4.01 -3.64 -1.22
N VAL A 248 -4.62 -2.58 -1.72
CA VAL A 248 -4.18 -1.86 -2.93
C VAL A 248 -4.19 -0.36 -2.69
N GLY A 249 -3.14 0.31 -3.13
CA GLY A 249 -3.00 1.75 -3.00
C GLY A 249 -4.07 2.52 -3.76
N ASN A 250 -4.48 3.66 -3.23
CA ASN A 250 -5.40 4.60 -3.85
C ASN A 250 -4.81 6.00 -3.84
N ARG A 251 -4.39 6.48 -5.01
CA ARG A 251 -3.83 7.83 -5.23
C ARG A 251 -4.92 8.84 -5.63
N LEU A 252 -6.12 8.36 -5.99
CA LEU A 252 -7.14 9.19 -6.66
C LEU A 252 -8.01 9.98 -5.68
N GLN A 253 -7.92 9.72 -4.38
CA GLN A 253 -8.75 10.38 -3.39
C GLN A 253 -8.36 11.85 -3.18
N ASN A 254 -7.11 12.22 -3.37
CA ASN A 254 -6.64 13.59 -3.21
C ASN A 254 -6.79 14.41 -4.50
N PHE A 255 -7.58 15.47 -4.46
CA PHE A 255 -7.83 16.35 -5.61
C PHE A 255 -6.54 17.03 -6.14
N GLU A 256 -5.54 17.23 -5.27
CA GLU A 256 -4.26 17.83 -5.62
C GLU A 256 -3.46 17.01 -6.66
N TYR A 257 -3.58 15.68 -6.65
CA TYR A 257 -2.89 14.81 -7.63
C TYR A 257 -3.48 14.87 -9.04
N ARG A 258 -4.67 15.47 -9.20
CA ARG A 258 -5.27 15.71 -10.53
C ARG A 258 -4.83 17.03 -11.15
N LYS A 259 -4.24 17.94 -10.38
CA LYS A 259 -3.72 19.21 -10.90
C LYS A 259 -2.63 18.93 -11.94
N GLY A 260 -2.85 19.41 -13.18
CA GLY A 260 -1.91 19.25 -14.30
C GLY A 260 -2.14 18.03 -15.20
N MET A 261 -3.09 17.15 -14.89
CA MET A 261 -3.40 16.01 -15.76
C MET A 261 -4.31 16.41 -16.93
N PRO A 262 -3.96 16.11 -18.21
CA PRO A 262 -4.83 16.36 -19.34
C PRO A 262 -6.20 15.70 -19.19
N GLN A 263 -7.28 16.40 -19.55
CA GLN A 263 -8.67 15.89 -19.39
C GLN A 263 -8.89 14.54 -20.08
N ILE A 264 -8.33 14.33 -21.26
CA ILE A 264 -8.35 13.04 -21.98
C ILE A 264 -7.77 11.90 -21.13
N ARG A 265 -6.72 12.16 -20.37
CA ARG A 265 -6.11 11.16 -19.46
C ARG A 265 -7.00 10.86 -18.27
N VAL A 266 -7.69 11.87 -17.74
CA VAL A 266 -8.65 11.71 -16.62
C VAL A 266 -9.82 10.83 -17.07
N ILE A 267 -10.41 11.12 -18.24
CA ILE A 267 -11.53 10.35 -18.81
C ILE A 267 -11.08 8.91 -19.13
N GLY A 268 -9.91 8.74 -19.75
CA GLY A 268 -9.35 7.43 -20.07
C GLY A 268 -9.13 6.57 -18.82
N ASN A 269 -8.59 7.15 -17.75
CA ASN A 269 -8.41 6.46 -16.47
C ASN A 269 -9.75 6.11 -15.81
N ALA A 270 -10.75 7.01 -15.86
CA ALA A 270 -12.08 6.74 -15.32
C ALA A 270 -12.77 5.58 -16.06
N LEU A 271 -12.71 5.57 -17.39
CA LEU A 271 -13.26 4.48 -18.21
C LEU A 271 -12.53 3.15 -17.90
N LEU A 272 -11.22 3.18 -17.81
CA LEU A 272 -10.43 1.98 -17.48
C LEU A 272 -10.75 1.47 -16.08
N THR A 273 -10.93 2.35 -15.10
CA THR A 273 -11.37 1.99 -13.75
C THR A 273 -12.75 1.32 -13.79
N LEU A 274 -13.70 1.87 -14.55
CA LEU A 274 -15.03 1.27 -14.71
C LEU A 274 -14.94 -0.12 -15.35
N LEU A 275 -14.18 -0.29 -16.43
CA LEU A 275 -13.99 -1.58 -17.08
C LEU A 275 -13.34 -2.60 -16.12
N THR A 276 -12.40 -2.15 -15.31
CA THR A 276 -11.78 -3.03 -14.31
C THR A 276 -12.77 -3.41 -13.19
N LYS A 277 -13.60 -2.50 -12.73
CA LYS A 277 -14.67 -2.80 -11.76
C LYS A 277 -15.63 -3.86 -12.30
N ILE A 278 -16.07 -3.71 -13.55
CA ILE A 278 -16.93 -4.69 -14.22
C ILE A 278 -16.21 -6.05 -14.35
N ALA A 279 -14.96 -6.03 -14.81
CA ALA A 279 -14.21 -7.27 -15.03
C ALA A 279 -13.87 -7.99 -13.73
N SER A 280 -13.42 -7.26 -12.70
CA SER A 280 -12.99 -7.83 -11.43
C SER A 280 -14.13 -8.11 -10.46
N GLY A 281 -15.22 -7.34 -10.51
CA GLY A 281 -16.30 -7.38 -9.53
C GLY A 281 -15.98 -6.64 -8.23
N TYR A 282 -14.82 -5.98 -8.10
CA TYR A 282 -14.49 -5.12 -6.96
C TYR A 282 -14.95 -3.68 -7.21
N TRP A 283 -16.21 -3.39 -6.91
CA TRP A 283 -16.83 -2.10 -7.16
C TRP A 283 -16.33 -0.97 -6.26
N GLN A 284 -15.84 -1.32 -5.08
CA GLN A 284 -15.32 -0.37 -4.09
C GLN A 284 -13.89 0.10 -4.38
N LEU A 285 -13.10 -0.61 -5.19
CA LEU A 285 -11.71 -0.24 -5.47
C LEU A 285 -11.65 0.96 -6.44
N MET A 286 -10.85 1.98 -6.08
CA MET A 286 -10.81 3.26 -6.80
C MET A 286 -9.62 3.41 -7.74
N ASP A 287 -8.46 2.82 -7.42
CA ASP A 287 -7.23 2.86 -8.23
C ASP A 287 -6.70 1.44 -8.51
N PRO A 288 -7.43 0.64 -9.34
CA PRO A 288 -7.10 -0.76 -9.57
C PRO A 288 -5.82 -0.98 -10.38
N GLN A 289 -5.19 0.07 -10.91
CA GLN A 289 -3.89 0.01 -11.59
C GLN A 289 -2.71 0.37 -10.69
N ASN A 290 -2.97 0.62 -9.41
CA ASN A 290 -1.88 0.92 -8.48
C ASN A 290 -1.05 -0.33 -8.20
N GLY A 291 0.27 -0.21 -8.36
CA GLY A 291 1.20 -1.31 -8.11
C GLY A 291 1.57 -1.51 -6.65
N TYR A 292 1.32 -0.51 -5.76
CA TYR A 292 1.57 -0.64 -4.33
C TYR A 292 0.48 -1.50 -3.70
N THR A 293 0.82 -2.73 -3.37
CA THR A 293 -0.14 -3.75 -2.93
C THR A 293 0.47 -4.66 -1.88
N ALA A 294 -0.38 -5.24 -1.02
CA ALA A 294 0.03 -6.34 -0.16
C ALA A 294 -0.98 -7.49 -0.27
N ILE A 295 -0.50 -8.73 -0.18
CA ILE A 295 -1.27 -9.95 -0.39
C ILE A 295 -0.88 -11.02 0.62
N THR A 296 -1.87 -11.77 1.13
CA THR A 296 -1.64 -12.91 2.00
C THR A 296 -1.10 -14.11 1.23
N ARG A 297 -0.32 -14.98 1.92
CA ARG A 297 0.13 -16.27 1.40
C ARG A 297 -1.04 -17.11 0.88
N ARG A 298 -2.13 -17.21 1.64
CA ARG A 298 -3.35 -17.96 1.26
C ARG A 298 -3.89 -17.51 -0.11
N ALA A 299 -3.94 -16.20 -0.34
CA ALA A 299 -4.41 -15.64 -1.60
C ALA A 299 -3.40 -15.92 -2.72
N LEU A 300 -2.10 -15.76 -2.49
CA LEU A 300 -1.04 -16.08 -3.46
C LEU A 300 -1.05 -17.54 -3.90
N GLU A 301 -1.15 -18.47 -2.97
CA GLU A 301 -1.25 -19.90 -3.26
C GLU A 301 -2.44 -20.20 -4.18
N ARG A 302 -3.59 -19.55 -3.92
CA ARG A 302 -4.82 -19.81 -4.68
C ARG A 302 -4.80 -19.21 -6.08
N ILE A 303 -4.27 -17.99 -6.25
CA ILE A 303 -4.19 -17.36 -7.58
C ILE A 303 -3.09 -17.94 -8.46
N ASN A 304 -2.13 -18.64 -7.89
CA ASN A 304 -0.95 -19.23 -8.53
C ASN A 304 -0.10 -18.20 -9.31
N PRO A 305 1.02 -17.73 -8.76
CA PRO A 305 1.83 -16.67 -9.37
C PRO A 305 2.21 -16.92 -10.83
N SER A 306 2.44 -18.19 -11.23
CA SER A 306 2.81 -18.54 -12.61
C SER A 306 1.74 -18.21 -13.65
N THR A 307 0.51 -17.96 -13.23
CA THR A 307 -0.62 -17.62 -14.10
C THR A 307 -0.87 -16.12 -14.23
N ILE A 308 -0.12 -15.28 -13.50
CA ILE A 308 -0.26 -13.81 -13.52
C ILE A 308 0.13 -13.27 -14.90
N TYR A 309 -0.65 -12.29 -15.38
CA TYR A 309 -0.35 -11.62 -16.65
C TYR A 309 1.03 -10.94 -16.59
N PRO A 310 1.95 -11.22 -17.54
CA PRO A 310 3.37 -10.89 -17.36
C PRO A 310 3.72 -9.41 -17.55
N ARG A 311 2.85 -8.60 -18.15
CA ARG A 311 3.13 -7.18 -18.45
C ARG A 311 2.20 -6.23 -17.71
N TYR A 312 2.18 -4.94 -18.06
CA TYR A 312 1.23 -3.96 -17.54
C TYR A 312 -0.21 -4.47 -17.72
N GLY A 313 -0.96 -4.54 -16.63
CA GLY A 313 -2.28 -5.18 -16.53
C GLY A 313 -2.34 -6.30 -15.49
N TYR A 314 -1.18 -6.71 -14.95
CA TYR A 314 -1.10 -7.72 -13.89
C TYR A 314 -1.97 -7.36 -12.66
N CYS A 315 -2.04 -6.09 -12.29
CA CYS A 315 -2.92 -5.65 -11.19
C CYS A 315 -4.38 -6.03 -11.45
N ASN A 316 -4.84 -5.80 -12.68
CA ASN A 316 -6.21 -6.11 -13.08
C ASN A 316 -6.47 -7.62 -13.07
N ASP A 317 -5.55 -8.41 -13.62
CA ASP A 317 -5.61 -9.88 -13.62
C ASP A 317 -5.63 -10.45 -12.20
N ILE A 318 -4.77 -9.97 -11.30
CA ILE A 318 -4.77 -10.34 -9.88
C ILE A 318 -6.12 -10.04 -9.23
N LEU A 319 -6.69 -8.86 -9.45
CA LEU A 319 -7.99 -8.48 -8.87
C LEU A 319 -9.11 -9.40 -9.35
N VAL A 320 -9.14 -9.74 -10.65
CA VAL A 320 -10.15 -10.69 -11.17
C VAL A 320 -10.02 -12.05 -10.51
N LYS A 321 -8.81 -12.58 -10.38
CA LYS A 321 -8.54 -13.86 -9.73
C LYS A 321 -8.94 -13.85 -8.25
N LEU A 322 -8.55 -12.80 -7.52
CA LEU A 322 -8.90 -12.66 -6.10
C LEU A 322 -10.41 -12.66 -5.88
N ASN A 323 -11.17 -11.89 -6.67
CA ASN A 323 -12.62 -11.86 -6.56
C ASN A 323 -13.26 -13.20 -6.95
N THR A 324 -12.72 -13.85 -7.99
CA THR A 324 -13.21 -15.16 -8.43
C THR A 324 -13.13 -16.19 -7.31
N TYR A 325 -12.06 -16.15 -6.52
CA TYR A 325 -11.85 -17.06 -5.39
C TYR A 325 -12.41 -16.52 -4.05
N GLY A 326 -13.13 -15.40 -4.05
CA GLY A 326 -13.84 -14.87 -2.89
C GLY A 326 -12.96 -14.18 -1.85
N PHE A 327 -11.77 -13.76 -2.20
CA PHE A 327 -10.89 -12.98 -1.31
C PHE A 327 -11.37 -11.55 -1.13
N ARG A 328 -11.10 -10.95 0.03
CA ARG A 328 -11.47 -9.57 0.34
C ARG A 328 -10.33 -8.62 0.04
N ALA A 329 -10.66 -7.49 -0.58
CA ALA A 329 -9.71 -6.44 -0.93
C ALA A 329 -10.10 -5.08 -0.33
N LYS A 330 -9.11 -4.23 -0.01
CA LYS A 330 -9.31 -2.89 0.57
C LYS A 330 -8.41 -1.85 -0.07
N ASN A 331 -8.95 -0.65 -0.31
CA ASN A 331 -8.14 0.52 -0.68
C ASN A 331 -7.35 1.07 0.51
N ILE A 332 -6.11 1.44 0.25
CA ILE A 332 -5.25 2.17 1.19
C ILE A 332 -4.89 3.51 0.55
N ASN A 333 -5.31 4.59 1.18
CA ASN A 333 -5.01 5.93 0.68
C ASN A 333 -3.55 6.26 0.95
N HIS A 334 -2.83 6.61 -0.10
CA HIS A 334 -1.44 7.01 0.01
C HIS A 334 -1.08 8.10 -1.00
N THR A 335 0.01 8.80 -0.73
CA THR A 335 0.61 9.75 -1.66
C THR A 335 1.77 9.05 -2.38
N SER A 336 1.87 9.22 -3.70
CA SER A 336 3.06 8.82 -4.44
C SER A 336 4.05 9.98 -4.54
N ARG A 337 5.34 9.67 -4.50
CA ARG A 337 6.39 10.65 -4.78
C ARG A 337 6.51 10.83 -6.29
N TYR A 338 6.46 12.07 -6.76
CA TYR A 338 6.58 12.41 -8.19
C TYR A 338 7.75 13.37 -8.42
N ASN A 339 8.23 13.46 -9.67
CA ASN A 339 9.32 14.34 -10.09
C ASN A 339 10.66 14.03 -9.39
N ILE A 340 10.92 12.76 -9.11
CA ILE A 340 12.17 12.28 -8.50
C ILE A 340 13.14 11.66 -9.52
N GLY A 341 12.84 11.77 -10.83
CA GLY A 341 13.67 11.24 -11.92
C GLY A 341 13.13 9.99 -12.61
N GLU A 342 11.87 9.63 -12.29
CA GLU A 342 11.17 8.50 -12.87
C GLU A 342 10.89 8.68 -14.37
N SER A 343 10.87 7.57 -15.13
CA SER A 343 10.51 7.55 -16.54
C SER A 343 9.36 6.58 -16.83
N SER A 344 8.36 7.02 -17.62
CA SER A 344 7.23 6.19 -17.99
C SER A 344 7.42 5.58 -19.37
N GLY A 345 7.54 4.26 -19.44
CA GLY A 345 7.66 3.49 -20.70
C GLY A 345 6.33 3.12 -21.38
N ILE A 346 5.18 3.65 -20.92
CA ILE A 346 3.86 3.19 -21.40
C ILE A 346 3.45 3.87 -22.70
N ARG A 347 3.25 3.08 -23.76
CA ARG A 347 2.64 3.51 -25.04
C ARG A 347 1.12 3.37 -24.96
N TYR A 348 0.38 4.45 -24.64
CA TYR A 348 -1.04 4.47 -24.25
C TYR A 348 -1.98 3.73 -25.24
N ARG A 349 -1.92 3.96 -26.57
CA ARG A 349 -2.86 3.34 -27.54
C ARG A 349 -2.77 1.82 -27.54
N SER A 350 -1.57 1.28 -27.62
CA SER A 350 -1.33 -0.19 -27.62
C SER A 350 -1.66 -0.81 -26.24
N TYR A 351 -1.45 -0.07 -25.17
CA TYR A 351 -1.78 -0.47 -23.81
C TYR A 351 -3.29 -0.64 -23.62
N ILE A 352 -4.09 0.37 -23.97
CA ILE A 352 -5.55 0.33 -23.81
C ILE A 352 -6.15 -0.86 -24.55
N PHE A 353 -5.77 -1.11 -25.81
CA PHE A 353 -6.30 -2.23 -26.58
C PHE A 353 -5.95 -3.59 -25.96
N ARG A 354 -4.70 -3.78 -25.55
CA ARG A 354 -4.25 -5.03 -24.91
C ARG A 354 -4.94 -5.26 -23.56
N LEU A 355 -5.08 -4.19 -22.79
CA LEU A 355 -5.74 -4.28 -21.48
C LEU A 355 -7.25 -4.55 -21.61
N SER A 356 -7.94 -3.93 -22.58
CA SER A 356 -9.37 -4.22 -22.83
C SER A 356 -9.58 -5.67 -23.24
N LYS A 357 -8.70 -6.24 -24.06
CA LYS A 357 -8.75 -7.66 -24.42
C LYS A 357 -8.50 -8.57 -23.21
N LEU A 358 -7.54 -8.21 -22.35
CA LEU A 358 -7.27 -8.93 -21.11
C LEU A 358 -8.51 -8.89 -20.19
N LEU A 359 -9.04 -7.70 -19.93
CA LEU A 359 -10.22 -7.52 -19.06
C LEU A 359 -11.44 -8.29 -19.58
N LEU A 360 -11.66 -8.32 -20.88
CA LEU A 360 -12.77 -9.11 -21.46
C LEU A 360 -12.55 -10.62 -21.23
N LYS A 361 -11.33 -11.13 -21.48
CA LYS A 361 -10.98 -12.53 -21.22
C LYS A 361 -11.20 -12.89 -19.75
N ASP A 362 -10.69 -12.05 -18.86
CA ASP A 362 -10.73 -12.27 -17.41
C ASP A 362 -12.17 -12.15 -16.88
N PHE A 363 -12.98 -11.23 -17.42
CA PHE A 363 -14.40 -11.12 -17.13
C PHE A 363 -15.16 -12.40 -17.48
N LEU A 364 -14.96 -12.90 -18.71
CA LEU A 364 -15.62 -14.14 -19.16
C LEU A 364 -15.16 -15.34 -18.34
N TRP A 365 -13.87 -15.41 -18.00
CA TRP A 365 -13.35 -16.44 -17.12
C TRP A 365 -13.96 -16.37 -15.72
N ARG A 366 -14.07 -15.16 -15.12
CA ARG A 366 -14.73 -14.96 -13.82
C ARG A 366 -16.20 -15.38 -13.86
N LEU A 367 -16.94 -15.00 -14.90
CA LEU A 367 -18.35 -15.39 -15.04
C LEU A 367 -18.49 -16.91 -15.06
N LYS A 368 -17.64 -17.60 -15.82
CA LYS A 368 -17.63 -19.07 -15.90
C LYS A 368 -17.27 -19.70 -14.55
N GLU A 369 -16.15 -19.30 -13.98
CA GLU A 369 -15.59 -19.96 -12.79
C GLU A 369 -16.43 -19.69 -11.54
N LYS A 370 -16.74 -18.41 -11.29
CA LYS A 370 -17.44 -17.99 -10.07
C LYS A 370 -18.94 -18.25 -10.13
N TYR A 371 -19.60 -17.95 -11.26
CA TYR A 371 -21.05 -17.89 -11.36
C TYR A 371 -21.70 -19.03 -12.16
N ILE A 372 -20.92 -19.91 -12.81
CA ILE A 372 -21.44 -21.12 -13.44
C ILE A 372 -20.94 -22.35 -12.68
N ILE A 373 -19.59 -22.47 -12.48
CA ILE A 373 -18.98 -23.69 -11.94
C ILE A 373 -19.12 -23.76 -10.42
N THR A 374 -18.73 -22.67 -9.71
CA THR A 374 -18.66 -22.68 -8.24
C THR A 374 -20.02 -22.41 -7.62
N ASN A 375 -20.74 -21.41 -8.11
CA ASN A 375 -22.00 -20.94 -7.53
C ASN A 375 -22.95 -20.57 -8.66
N PHE A 376 -23.81 -21.50 -9.11
CA PHE A 376 -24.72 -21.22 -10.19
C PHE A 376 -25.63 -20.04 -9.86
N HIS A 377 -25.36 -18.87 -10.44
CA HIS A 377 -26.07 -17.64 -10.13
C HIS A 377 -26.81 -17.07 -11.37
N PRO A 378 -28.08 -16.64 -11.22
CA PRO A 378 -28.90 -16.11 -12.33
C PRO A 378 -28.30 -14.91 -13.06
N LEU A 379 -27.38 -14.18 -12.45
CA LEU A 379 -26.63 -13.05 -13.01
C LEU A 379 -26.06 -13.35 -14.41
N VAL A 380 -25.61 -14.58 -14.66
CA VAL A 380 -25.04 -14.98 -15.96
C VAL A 380 -26.11 -14.88 -17.07
N PHE A 381 -27.33 -15.23 -16.79
CA PHE A 381 -28.43 -15.10 -17.76
C PHE A 381 -28.74 -13.64 -18.07
N PHE A 382 -28.68 -12.76 -17.07
CA PHE A 382 -28.88 -11.32 -17.30
C PHE A 382 -27.78 -10.75 -18.21
N TYR A 383 -26.53 -11.11 -18.03
CA TYR A 383 -25.47 -10.71 -18.96
C TYR A 383 -25.69 -11.30 -20.36
N LEU A 384 -26.02 -12.59 -20.46
CA LEU A 384 -26.24 -13.28 -21.72
C LEU A 384 -27.40 -12.67 -22.51
N PHE A 385 -28.59 -12.54 -21.90
CA PHE A 385 -29.76 -11.96 -22.55
C PHE A 385 -29.55 -10.46 -22.87
N GLY A 386 -28.84 -9.73 -21.99
CA GLY A 386 -28.50 -8.35 -22.25
C GLY A 386 -27.63 -8.19 -23.49
N VAL A 387 -26.56 -8.96 -23.62
CA VAL A 387 -25.67 -8.92 -24.78
C VAL A 387 -26.39 -9.37 -26.06
N ILE A 388 -27.17 -10.44 -26.00
CA ILE A 388 -27.96 -10.92 -27.17
C ILE A 388 -28.94 -9.84 -27.62
N SER A 389 -29.69 -9.22 -26.68
CA SER A 389 -30.69 -8.18 -27.02
C SER A 389 -30.04 -6.95 -27.64
N ILE A 390 -28.87 -6.52 -27.11
CA ILE A 390 -28.10 -5.40 -27.70
C ILE A 390 -27.60 -5.75 -29.10
N MET A 391 -27.06 -6.96 -29.32
CA MET A 391 -26.62 -7.40 -30.64
C MET A 391 -27.76 -7.45 -31.65
N LEU A 392 -28.91 -8.03 -31.28
CA LEU A 392 -30.11 -8.06 -32.13
C LEU A 392 -30.62 -6.64 -32.44
N SER A 393 -30.60 -5.74 -31.47
CA SER A 393 -30.92 -4.33 -31.66
C SER A 393 -30.03 -3.67 -32.72
N VAL A 394 -28.70 -3.83 -32.61
CA VAL A 394 -27.75 -3.23 -33.55
C VAL A 394 -27.94 -3.82 -34.96
N ILE A 395 -28.11 -5.13 -35.08
CA ILE A 395 -28.36 -5.80 -36.36
C ILE A 395 -29.65 -5.28 -36.99
N LEU A 396 -30.76 -5.22 -36.24
CA LEU A 396 -32.05 -4.76 -36.74
C LEU A 396 -32.00 -3.27 -37.11
N GLY A 397 -31.30 -2.45 -36.31
CA GLY A 397 -31.12 -1.01 -36.60
C GLY A 397 -30.33 -0.78 -37.91
N LEU A 398 -29.21 -1.49 -38.08
CA LEU A 398 -28.42 -1.41 -39.31
C LEU A 398 -29.18 -1.92 -40.56
N TYR A 399 -29.92 -3.03 -40.41
CA TYR A 399 -30.78 -3.56 -41.42
C TYR A 399 -31.88 -2.58 -41.81
N SER A 400 -32.55 -1.96 -40.85
CA SER A 400 -33.59 -0.96 -41.06
C SER A 400 -33.03 0.27 -41.80
N LEU A 401 -31.83 0.73 -41.42
CA LEU A 401 -31.17 1.85 -42.11
C LEU A 401 -30.79 1.49 -43.56
N PHE A 402 -30.27 0.28 -43.79
CA PHE A 402 -29.97 -0.21 -45.15
C PHE A 402 -31.19 -0.20 -46.05
N LEU A 403 -32.35 -0.74 -45.58
CA LEU A 403 -33.59 -0.76 -46.39
C LEU A 403 -34.10 0.64 -46.70
N LYS A 404 -33.97 1.58 -45.73
CA LYS A 404 -34.35 2.99 -45.98
C LYS A 404 -33.48 3.63 -47.06
N ILE A 405 -32.18 3.39 -47.07
CA ILE A 405 -31.26 3.98 -48.03
C ILE A 405 -31.39 3.32 -49.39
N ALA A 406 -31.53 1.99 -49.47
CA ALA A 406 -31.52 1.25 -50.71
C ALA A 406 -32.87 1.22 -51.44
N PHE A 407 -34.00 1.25 -50.68
CA PHE A 407 -35.35 1.00 -51.23
C PHE A 407 -36.37 2.06 -50.78
N ASP A 408 -35.97 3.11 -50.07
CA ASP A 408 -36.82 4.14 -49.49
C ASP A 408 -38.00 3.56 -48.61
N ASP A 409 -37.78 2.38 -47.99
CA ASP A 409 -38.80 1.68 -47.22
C ASP A 409 -39.00 2.31 -45.82
N SER A 410 -40.20 2.09 -45.27
CA SER A 410 -40.56 2.66 -43.95
C SER A 410 -39.67 2.14 -42.84
N ILE A 411 -39.03 3.04 -42.09
CA ILE A 411 -38.12 2.73 -41.01
C ILE A 411 -38.79 2.56 -39.64
N LEU A 412 -39.97 3.16 -39.44
CA LEU A 412 -40.57 3.45 -38.14
C LEU A 412 -40.70 2.21 -37.24
N THR A 413 -41.40 1.18 -37.71
CA THR A 413 -41.66 -0.03 -36.88
C THR A 413 -40.40 -0.77 -36.53
N ARG A 414 -39.46 -0.94 -37.50
CA ARG A 414 -38.19 -1.65 -37.27
C ARG A 414 -37.25 -0.86 -36.37
N ALA A 415 -37.17 0.46 -36.53
CA ALA A 415 -36.36 1.32 -35.68
C ALA A 415 -36.94 1.35 -34.26
N THR A 416 -38.25 1.42 -34.07
CA THR A 416 -38.87 1.34 -32.75
C THR A 416 -38.57 0.03 -32.05
N LEU A 417 -38.68 -1.12 -32.77
CA LEU A 417 -38.32 -2.42 -32.20
C LEU A 417 -36.83 -2.52 -31.85
N SER A 418 -35.96 -2.00 -32.71
CA SER A 418 -34.49 -1.93 -32.44
C SER A 418 -34.22 -1.14 -31.16
N ILE A 419 -34.85 0.05 -30.98
CA ILE A 419 -34.68 0.86 -29.78
C ILE A 419 -35.21 0.14 -28.54
N LEU A 420 -36.36 -0.51 -28.60
CA LEU A 420 -36.91 -1.29 -27.50
C LEU A 420 -35.98 -2.43 -27.08
N LEU A 421 -35.42 -3.17 -28.06
CA LEU A 421 -34.43 -4.23 -27.80
C LEU A 421 -33.15 -3.67 -27.17
N LEU A 422 -32.72 -2.46 -27.59
CA LEU A 422 -31.56 -1.81 -26.97
C LEU A 422 -31.82 -1.48 -25.49
N PHE A 423 -32.96 -0.84 -25.20
CA PHE A 423 -33.30 -0.52 -23.81
C PHE A 423 -33.46 -1.77 -22.95
N MET A 424 -34.12 -2.80 -23.45
CA MET A 424 -34.25 -4.08 -22.74
C MET A 424 -32.87 -4.72 -22.47
N GLY A 425 -31.99 -4.75 -23.47
CA GLY A 425 -30.64 -5.26 -23.31
C GLY A 425 -29.80 -4.49 -22.27
N LEU A 426 -29.88 -3.16 -22.31
CA LEU A 426 -29.21 -2.31 -21.30
C LEU A 426 -29.76 -2.56 -19.89
N HIS A 427 -31.09 -2.72 -19.73
CA HIS A 427 -31.68 -3.06 -18.43
C HIS A 427 -31.15 -4.39 -17.88
N PHE A 428 -31.08 -5.44 -18.72
CA PHE A 428 -30.51 -6.71 -18.29
C PHE A 428 -29.05 -6.57 -17.84
N VAL A 429 -28.21 -5.84 -18.58
CA VAL A 429 -26.82 -5.60 -18.20
C VAL A 429 -26.75 -4.83 -16.87
N PHE A 430 -27.58 -3.78 -16.67
CA PHE A 430 -27.58 -3.03 -15.41
C PHE A 430 -28.05 -3.90 -14.23
N PHE A 431 -29.05 -4.75 -14.39
CA PHE A 431 -29.44 -5.71 -13.36
C PHE A 431 -28.32 -6.69 -13.03
N ALA A 432 -27.63 -7.20 -14.05
CA ALA A 432 -26.48 -8.08 -13.83
C ALA A 432 -25.37 -7.38 -13.00
N MET A 433 -25.04 -6.11 -13.36
CA MET A 433 -24.08 -5.30 -12.61
C MET A 433 -24.55 -5.03 -11.17
N PHE A 434 -25.84 -4.76 -10.97
CA PHE A 434 -26.40 -4.53 -9.65
C PHE A 434 -26.27 -5.78 -8.76
N PHE A 435 -26.62 -6.95 -9.27
CA PHE A 435 -26.46 -8.20 -8.53
C PHE A 435 -24.99 -8.51 -8.23
N ASP A 436 -24.07 -8.22 -9.16
CA ASP A 436 -22.63 -8.40 -8.94
C ASP A 436 -22.12 -7.48 -7.80
N MET A 437 -22.60 -6.23 -7.75
CA MET A 437 -22.29 -5.28 -6.66
C MET A 437 -22.87 -5.75 -5.32
N GLU A 438 -24.06 -6.30 -5.30
CA GLU A 438 -24.70 -6.79 -4.08
C GLU A 438 -23.97 -8.01 -3.51
N GLN A 439 -23.51 -8.92 -4.38
CA GLN A 439 -22.69 -10.07 -4.00
C GLN A 439 -21.38 -9.65 -3.34
N GLU A 440 -20.69 -8.65 -3.88
CA GLU A 440 -19.47 -8.11 -3.26
C GLU A 440 -19.75 -7.55 -1.86
N ARG A 441 -20.84 -6.77 -1.71
CA ARG A 441 -21.22 -6.19 -0.43
C ARG A 441 -21.53 -7.24 0.64
N ASN A 442 -22.12 -8.36 0.25
CA ASN A 442 -22.44 -9.47 1.15
C ASN A 442 -21.20 -10.27 1.54
N ASN A 443 -20.22 -10.44 0.65
CA ASN A 443 -18.94 -11.08 0.93
C ASN A 443 -18.00 -10.20 1.79
N GLY A 444 -18.23 -8.89 1.84
CA GLY A 444 -17.46 -7.94 2.65
C GLY A 444 -17.93 -7.79 4.09
N ARG A 445 -19.07 -8.38 4.43
CA ARG A 445 -19.59 -8.48 5.81
C ARG A 445 -19.19 -9.80 6.42
#